data_fe59680cbffa527fbc3b399eb28bfcbc
#
_entry.id   fe59680cbffa527fbc3b399eb28bfcbc
#
_cell.length_a   1.000
_cell.length_b   1.000
_cell.length_c   1.000
_cell.angle_alpha   90.00
_cell.angle_beta   90.00
_cell.angle_gamma   90.00
#
_symmetry.space_group_name_H-M   'P 1'
#
loop_
_entity.id
_entity.type
_entity.pdbx_description
1 polymer ?
#
loop_
_entity_poly.entity_id
_entity_poly.type
_entity_poly.pdbx_seq_one_letter_code
_entity_poly.pdbx_strand_id
1 'polypeptide(L)'
;CKIFATSRQTVNVILKGEDGKVYYSKEVTITPEELLNEVVNVNGEKLNKLILEITANGRELLYWHAEPEEVKPIPDAAEAALFPQEIKTTEQLYLTGMHLEQYRHATYNPVEYYEEALRRDPIDVRNNNALGLWYIRKGRFHKAEQYLLTAVKTLQKRNPNPYDGEPIYNLGLALKYQGRYNETAMRLTTVSIKLAGMLLGRMPDILLVHRFLLCKTAWQMHWMKLITR
;
A
#
# COMPACT_ATOMS: atom_id res chain seq x y z
N CYS A 1 -7.15 -26.57 15.35
CA CYS A 1 -6.19 -25.53 15.82
C CYS A 1 -4.96 -25.54 14.94
N LYS A 2 -4.70 -24.41 14.27
CA LYS A 2 -3.46 -24.18 13.54
C LYS A 2 -2.79 -22.91 14.09
N ILE A 3 -1.62 -23.06 14.67
CA ILE A 3 -0.92 -21.96 15.35
C ILE A 3 0.54 -21.99 14.92
N PHE A 4 1.08 -20.83 14.54
CA PHE A 4 2.49 -20.64 14.26
C PHE A 4 2.99 -19.36 14.93
N ALA A 5 4.29 -19.24 15.10
CA ALA A 5 4.91 -18.05 15.66
C ALA A 5 5.97 -17.48 14.70
N THR A 6 6.21 -16.18 14.79
CA THR A 6 7.28 -15.51 14.03
C THR A 6 8.67 -15.71 14.64
N SER A 7 8.72 -16.27 15.86
CA SER A 7 9.96 -16.63 16.58
C SER A 7 9.74 -17.91 17.39
N ARG A 8 10.81 -18.59 17.76
CA ARG A 8 10.74 -19.77 18.62
C ARG A 8 10.21 -19.40 20.00
N GLN A 9 9.09 -20.02 20.42
CA GLN A 9 8.42 -19.76 21.69
C GLN A 9 7.84 -21.05 22.25
N THR A 10 7.92 -21.22 23.58
CA THR A 10 7.17 -22.24 24.30
C THR A 10 5.91 -21.60 24.86
N VAL A 11 4.76 -22.12 24.47
CA VAL A 11 3.45 -21.56 24.78
C VAL A 11 2.54 -22.61 25.39
N ASN A 12 1.65 -22.18 26.28
CA ASN A 12 0.50 -22.98 26.70
C ASN A 12 -0.70 -22.61 25.83
N VAL A 13 -1.27 -23.59 25.17
CA VAL A 13 -2.48 -23.47 24.35
C VAL A 13 -3.63 -24.10 25.10
N ILE A 14 -4.67 -23.32 25.39
CA ILE A 14 -5.86 -23.80 26.11
C ILE A 14 -7.08 -23.49 25.25
N LEU A 15 -7.88 -24.52 24.94
CA LEU A 15 -9.21 -24.37 24.37
C LEU A 15 -10.24 -24.74 25.42
N LYS A 16 -11.10 -23.83 25.78
CA LYS A 16 -12.15 -24.01 26.79
C LYS A 16 -13.50 -23.48 26.32
N GLY A 17 -14.55 -23.92 26.94
CA GLY A 17 -15.88 -23.35 26.79
C GLY A 17 -16.07 -22.09 27.66
N GLU A 18 -17.12 -21.32 27.36
CA GLU A 18 -17.57 -20.20 28.23
C GLU A 18 -17.91 -20.64 29.64
N ASP A 19 -18.35 -21.90 29.79
CA ASP A 19 -18.61 -22.57 31.08
C ASP A 19 -17.34 -22.93 31.86
N GLY A 20 -16.16 -22.65 31.30
CA GLY A 20 -14.86 -22.97 31.89
C GLY A 20 -14.39 -24.40 31.65
N LYS A 21 -15.16 -25.24 30.95
CA LYS A 21 -14.78 -26.62 30.62
C LYS A 21 -13.62 -26.63 29.64
N VAL A 22 -12.51 -27.26 30.01
CA VAL A 22 -11.32 -27.38 29.16
C VAL A 22 -11.48 -28.56 28.21
N TYR A 23 -11.41 -28.29 26.90
CA TYR A 23 -11.43 -29.29 25.83
C TYR A 23 -10.03 -29.71 25.39
N TYR A 24 -9.07 -28.77 25.50
CA TYR A 24 -7.69 -29.01 25.11
C TYR A 24 -6.77 -28.12 25.95
N SER A 25 -5.66 -28.68 26.40
CA SER A 25 -4.60 -27.96 27.08
C SER A 25 -3.27 -28.62 26.75
N LYS A 26 -2.32 -27.89 26.21
CA LYS A 26 -1.00 -28.39 25.83
C LYS A 26 0.05 -27.30 25.92
N GLU A 27 1.19 -27.64 26.52
CA GLU A 27 2.40 -26.86 26.39
C GLU A 27 3.17 -27.34 25.16
N VAL A 28 3.54 -26.43 24.27
CA VAL A 28 4.19 -26.76 23.01
C VAL A 28 5.18 -25.66 22.62
N THR A 29 6.31 -26.08 22.04
CA THR A 29 7.24 -25.14 21.41
C THR A 29 6.86 -25.00 19.94
N ILE A 30 6.59 -23.78 19.52
CA ILE A 30 6.26 -23.42 18.12
C ILE A 30 7.35 -22.53 17.56
N THR A 31 7.60 -22.65 16.26
CA THR A 31 8.60 -21.88 15.52
C THR A 31 8.02 -21.41 14.19
N PRO A 32 8.71 -20.55 13.44
CA PRO A 32 8.28 -20.20 12.07
C PRO A 32 8.22 -21.41 11.12
N GLU A 33 8.96 -22.47 11.41
CA GLU A 33 9.09 -23.66 10.57
C GLU A 33 8.20 -24.81 11.05
N GLU A 34 7.94 -24.87 12.36
CA GLU A 34 7.13 -25.90 13.01
C GLU A 34 5.88 -25.29 13.62
N LEU A 35 4.73 -25.55 13.01
CA LEU A 35 3.45 -25.09 13.48
C LEU A 35 2.74 -26.17 14.30
N LEU A 36 1.93 -25.76 15.27
CA LEU A 36 0.94 -26.63 15.88
C LEU A 36 -0.23 -26.84 14.90
N ASN A 37 -0.53 -28.08 14.55
CA ASN A 37 -1.66 -28.42 13.68
C ASN A 37 -2.37 -29.64 14.27
N GLU A 38 -3.41 -29.40 15.06
CA GLU A 38 -4.16 -30.46 15.75
C GLU A 38 -5.66 -30.29 15.59
N VAL A 39 -6.34 -31.42 15.54
CA VAL A 39 -7.81 -31.50 15.54
C VAL A 39 -8.26 -31.79 16.95
N VAL A 40 -9.05 -30.89 17.53
CA VAL A 40 -9.56 -31.01 18.89
C VAL A 40 -11.05 -31.36 18.82
N ASN A 41 -11.45 -32.44 19.52
CA ASN A 41 -12.85 -32.78 19.65
C ASN A 41 -13.51 -31.97 20.78
N VAL A 42 -14.49 -31.16 20.44
CA VAL A 42 -15.22 -30.31 21.38
C VAL A 42 -16.62 -30.86 21.73
N ASN A 43 -16.87 -32.14 21.45
CA ASN A 43 -18.12 -32.86 21.80
C ASN A 43 -19.41 -32.16 21.35
N GLY A 44 -19.37 -31.52 20.15
CA GLY A 44 -20.52 -30.84 19.56
C GLY A 44 -20.79 -29.44 20.12
N GLU A 45 -19.88 -28.88 20.92
CA GLU A 45 -20.00 -27.48 21.37
C GLU A 45 -19.94 -26.52 20.19
N LYS A 46 -20.74 -25.49 20.25
CA LYS A 46 -20.78 -24.44 19.19
C LYS A 46 -19.52 -23.58 19.21
N LEU A 47 -19.04 -23.22 18.04
CA LEU A 47 -17.82 -22.43 17.87
C LEU A 47 -17.86 -21.10 18.64
N ASN A 48 -19.00 -20.43 18.66
CA ASN A 48 -19.21 -19.18 19.37
C ASN A 48 -19.19 -19.26 20.89
N LYS A 49 -19.13 -20.47 21.45
CA LYS A 49 -18.94 -20.70 22.88
C LYS A 49 -17.54 -21.14 23.26
N LEU A 50 -16.65 -21.23 22.30
CA LEU A 50 -15.28 -21.64 22.52
C LEU A 50 -14.35 -20.44 22.67
N ILE A 51 -13.45 -20.55 23.63
CA ILE A 51 -12.40 -19.58 23.92
C ILE A 51 -11.06 -20.26 23.71
N LEU A 52 -10.19 -19.65 22.89
CA LEU A 52 -8.80 -20.06 22.72
C LEU A 52 -7.89 -19.05 23.41
N GLU A 53 -7.09 -19.54 24.33
CA GLU A 53 -6.08 -18.76 25.04
C GLU A 53 -4.69 -19.32 24.74
N ILE A 54 -3.75 -18.42 24.44
CA ILE A 54 -2.34 -18.77 24.27
C ILE A 54 -1.52 -17.89 25.20
N THR A 55 -0.77 -18.54 26.08
CA THR A 55 0.05 -17.85 27.06
C THR A 55 1.52 -18.29 26.97
N ALA A 56 2.46 -17.40 27.26
CA ALA A 56 3.87 -17.71 27.41
C ALA A 56 4.42 -16.98 28.64
N ASN A 57 5.16 -17.68 29.48
CA ASN A 57 5.76 -17.11 30.70
C ASN A 57 4.77 -16.31 31.57
N GLY A 58 3.52 -16.79 31.69
CA GLY A 58 2.48 -16.12 32.45
C GLY A 58 1.87 -14.88 31.79
N ARG A 59 2.27 -14.57 30.55
CA ARG A 59 1.71 -13.47 29.76
C ARG A 59 0.78 -14.01 28.70
N GLU A 60 -0.40 -13.39 28.55
CA GLU A 60 -1.30 -13.66 27.44
C GLU A 60 -0.70 -13.14 26.13
N LEU A 61 -0.61 -14.00 25.13
CA LEU A 61 -0.16 -13.69 23.78
C LEU A 61 -1.33 -13.53 22.82
N LEU A 62 -2.35 -14.39 22.99
CA LEU A 62 -3.55 -14.38 22.17
C LEU A 62 -4.75 -14.80 23.02
N TYR A 63 -5.81 -14.08 22.92
CA TYR A 63 -7.15 -14.44 23.33
C TYR A 63 -8.06 -14.39 22.12
N TRP A 64 -8.78 -15.47 21.86
CA TRP A 64 -9.76 -15.52 20.79
C TRP A 64 -11.07 -16.13 21.28
N HIS A 65 -12.14 -15.46 20.94
CA HIS A 65 -13.50 -15.91 21.16
C HIS A 65 -14.29 -15.62 19.88
N ALA A 66 -15.01 -16.60 19.35
CA ALA A 66 -15.79 -16.37 18.14
C ALA A 66 -16.92 -15.37 18.42
N GLU A 67 -17.00 -14.33 17.62
CA GLU A 67 -18.13 -13.41 17.67
C GLU A 67 -19.43 -14.18 17.36
N PRO A 68 -20.54 -13.81 18.02
CA PRO A 68 -21.84 -14.35 17.65
C PRO A 68 -22.13 -14.07 16.17
N GLU A 69 -22.73 -15.03 15.48
CA GLU A 69 -23.22 -14.80 14.12
C GLU A 69 -24.29 -13.71 14.12
N GLU A 70 -23.88 -12.48 13.90
CA GLU A 70 -24.80 -11.40 13.58
C GLU A 70 -25.27 -11.57 12.14
N VAL A 71 -26.57 -11.78 11.97
CA VAL A 71 -27.21 -11.66 10.66
C VAL A 71 -27.26 -10.19 10.32
N LYS A 72 -26.21 -9.68 9.69
CA LYS A 72 -26.19 -8.32 9.17
C LYS A 72 -27.17 -8.20 8.01
N PRO A 73 -27.95 -7.12 7.96
CA PRO A 73 -28.82 -6.89 6.80
C PRO A 73 -27.97 -6.86 5.53
N ILE A 74 -28.50 -7.43 4.45
CA ILE A 74 -27.82 -7.38 3.15
C ILE A 74 -27.73 -5.89 2.77
N PRO A 75 -26.54 -5.37 2.49
CA PRO A 75 -26.38 -3.97 2.09
C PRO A 75 -27.14 -3.72 0.79
N ASP A 76 -27.64 -2.49 0.63
CA ASP A 76 -28.28 -2.07 -0.60
C ASP A 76 -27.33 -2.24 -1.80
N ALA A 77 -27.93 -2.40 -3.00
CA ALA A 77 -27.14 -2.52 -4.21
C ALA A 77 -26.29 -1.24 -4.43
N ALA A 78 -25.04 -1.43 -4.87
CA ALA A 78 -24.17 -0.31 -5.18
C ALA A 78 -24.79 0.56 -6.27
N GLU A 79 -24.82 1.87 -6.04
CA GLU A 79 -25.28 2.84 -7.03
C GLU A 79 -24.21 3.03 -8.12
N ALA A 80 -24.68 3.29 -9.35
CA ALA A 80 -23.80 3.63 -10.46
C ALA A 80 -23.07 4.96 -10.19
N ALA A 81 -21.83 5.09 -10.66
CA ALA A 81 -21.12 6.35 -10.57
C ALA A 81 -21.86 7.45 -11.33
N LEU A 82 -21.96 8.63 -10.73
CA LEU A 82 -22.53 9.82 -11.39
C LEU A 82 -21.65 10.21 -12.59
N PHE A 83 -22.23 10.83 -13.60
CA PHE A 83 -21.44 11.40 -14.69
C PHE A 83 -20.50 12.50 -14.18
N PRO A 84 -19.33 12.68 -14.80
CA PRO A 84 -18.31 13.65 -14.32
C PRO A 84 -18.86 15.06 -14.11
N GLN A 85 -19.77 15.49 -14.97
CA GLN A 85 -20.37 16.85 -14.92
C GLN A 85 -21.32 17.04 -13.73
N GLU A 86 -21.91 15.96 -13.24
CA GLU A 86 -22.86 15.97 -12.13
C GLU A 86 -22.17 16.01 -10.76
N ILE A 87 -20.91 15.60 -10.72
CA ILE A 87 -20.11 15.60 -9.50
C ILE A 87 -19.69 17.03 -9.16
N LYS A 88 -19.97 17.47 -7.94
CA LYS A 88 -19.81 18.87 -7.53
C LYS A 88 -18.37 19.31 -7.30
N THR A 89 -17.54 18.45 -6.71
CA THR A 89 -16.18 18.82 -6.27
C THR A 89 -15.08 18.11 -7.07
N THR A 90 -13.93 18.78 -7.25
CA THR A 90 -12.75 18.18 -7.89
C THR A 90 -12.19 17.00 -7.09
N GLU A 91 -12.31 17.06 -5.77
CA GLU A 91 -11.93 15.95 -4.90
C GLU A 91 -12.77 14.69 -5.15
N GLN A 92 -14.07 14.85 -5.25
CA GLN A 92 -14.97 13.73 -5.49
C GLN A 92 -14.78 13.16 -6.91
N LEU A 93 -14.48 14.02 -7.90
CA LEU A 93 -14.06 13.59 -9.23
C LEU A 93 -12.79 12.73 -9.17
N TYR A 94 -11.78 13.16 -8.41
CA TYR A 94 -10.55 12.39 -8.21
C TYR A 94 -10.83 11.02 -7.57
N LEU A 95 -11.59 11.00 -6.46
CA LEU A 95 -11.91 9.78 -5.74
C LEU A 95 -12.73 8.80 -6.60
N THR A 96 -13.69 9.30 -7.37
CA THR A 96 -14.49 8.46 -8.27
C THR A 96 -13.62 7.91 -9.40
N GLY A 97 -12.79 8.73 -10.03
CA GLY A 97 -11.86 8.29 -11.06
C GLY A 97 -10.88 7.24 -10.55
N MET A 98 -10.32 7.45 -9.36
CA MET A 98 -9.42 6.49 -8.72
C MET A 98 -10.14 5.15 -8.41
N HIS A 99 -11.36 5.20 -7.89
CA HIS A 99 -12.18 4.00 -7.63
C HIS A 99 -12.42 3.20 -8.91
N LEU A 100 -12.87 3.86 -9.98
CA LEU A 100 -13.11 3.22 -11.28
C LEU A 100 -11.85 2.59 -11.86
N GLU A 101 -10.69 3.24 -11.66
CA GLU A 101 -9.40 2.73 -12.12
C GLU A 101 -8.96 1.49 -11.31
N GLN A 102 -9.11 1.52 -9.99
CA GLN A 102 -8.76 0.41 -9.10
C GLN A 102 -9.60 -0.84 -9.40
N TYR A 103 -10.88 -0.67 -9.60
CA TYR A 103 -11.79 -1.78 -9.91
C TYR A 103 -11.84 -2.13 -11.40
N ARG A 104 -11.07 -1.43 -12.25
CA ARG A 104 -11.06 -1.64 -13.70
C ARG A 104 -12.45 -1.67 -14.30
N HIS A 105 -13.25 -0.68 -13.97
CA HIS A 105 -14.66 -0.64 -14.37
C HIS A 105 -14.77 -0.65 -15.90
N ALA A 106 -15.63 -1.54 -16.45
CA ALA A 106 -15.72 -1.77 -17.89
C ALA A 106 -16.46 -0.65 -18.63
N THR A 107 -17.42 0.00 -17.96
CA THR A 107 -18.37 0.94 -18.60
C THR A 107 -17.90 2.39 -18.45
N TYR A 108 -17.35 2.76 -17.27
CA TYR A 108 -16.95 4.13 -16.98
C TYR A 108 -15.43 4.30 -17.13
N ASN A 109 -15.05 5.35 -17.87
CA ASN A 109 -13.65 5.67 -18.10
C ASN A 109 -13.14 6.63 -17.03
N PRO A 110 -12.17 6.24 -16.17
CA PRO A 110 -11.64 7.11 -15.12
C PRO A 110 -11.03 8.41 -15.63
N VAL A 111 -10.51 8.41 -16.87
CA VAL A 111 -9.88 9.60 -17.49
C VAL A 111 -10.86 10.76 -17.60
N GLU A 112 -12.12 10.51 -17.90
CA GLU A 112 -13.14 11.53 -18.04
C GLU A 112 -13.39 12.31 -16.74
N TYR A 113 -13.25 11.64 -15.61
CA TYR A 113 -13.37 12.25 -14.28
C TYR A 113 -12.16 13.14 -13.97
N TYR A 114 -10.95 12.67 -14.26
CA TYR A 114 -9.74 13.46 -14.07
C TYR A 114 -9.70 14.67 -15.01
N GLU A 115 -10.10 14.50 -16.27
CA GLU A 115 -10.17 15.60 -17.25
C GLU A 115 -11.21 16.65 -16.86
N GLU A 116 -12.38 16.24 -16.37
CA GLU A 116 -13.38 17.17 -15.85
C GLU A 116 -12.87 17.93 -14.62
N ALA A 117 -12.15 17.27 -13.71
CA ALA A 117 -11.53 17.93 -12.58
C ALA A 117 -10.50 18.98 -13.04
N LEU A 118 -9.67 18.67 -14.04
CA LEU A 118 -8.68 19.59 -14.58
C LEU A 118 -9.29 20.69 -15.46
N ARG A 119 -10.48 20.47 -16.02
CA ARG A 119 -11.24 21.55 -16.67
C ARG A 119 -11.67 22.62 -15.66
N ARG A 120 -11.98 22.24 -14.42
CA ARG A 120 -12.36 23.15 -13.33
C ARG A 120 -11.15 23.76 -12.63
N ASP A 121 -10.13 22.94 -12.35
CA ASP A 121 -8.86 23.37 -11.76
C ASP A 121 -7.67 22.74 -12.51
N PRO A 122 -7.11 23.45 -13.52
CA PRO A 122 -6.02 22.94 -14.36
C PRO A 122 -4.73 22.63 -13.60
N ILE A 123 -4.56 23.18 -12.40
CA ILE A 123 -3.35 22.99 -11.59
C ILE A 123 -3.54 22.03 -10.42
N ASP A 124 -4.70 21.35 -10.32
CA ASP A 124 -4.93 20.35 -9.29
C ASP A 124 -3.86 19.24 -9.36
N VAL A 125 -3.12 19.08 -8.25
CA VAL A 125 -1.95 18.20 -8.19
C VAL A 125 -2.34 16.73 -8.33
N ARG A 126 -3.44 16.30 -7.67
CA ARG A 126 -3.85 14.90 -7.63
C ARG A 126 -4.36 14.41 -8.98
N ASN A 127 -5.20 15.22 -9.64
CA ASN A 127 -5.74 14.86 -10.95
C ASN A 127 -4.66 14.91 -12.05
N ASN A 128 -3.74 15.88 -12.00
CA ASN A 128 -2.58 15.89 -12.90
C ASN A 128 -1.67 14.67 -12.67
N ASN A 129 -1.42 14.27 -11.41
CA ASN A 129 -0.64 13.07 -11.10
C ASN A 129 -1.33 11.79 -11.59
N ALA A 130 -2.64 11.65 -11.36
CA ALA A 130 -3.42 10.50 -11.80
C ALA A 130 -3.40 10.33 -13.32
N LEU A 131 -3.65 11.41 -14.09
CA LEU A 131 -3.54 11.39 -15.55
C LEU A 131 -2.12 11.09 -16.01
N GLY A 132 -1.12 11.68 -15.37
CA GLY A 132 0.27 11.38 -15.67
C GLY A 132 0.58 9.89 -15.51
N LEU A 133 0.18 9.28 -14.40
CA LEU A 133 0.36 7.85 -14.14
C LEU A 133 -0.43 6.98 -15.12
N TRP A 134 -1.66 7.39 -15.45
CA TRP A 134 -2.44 6.72 -16.50
C TRP A 134 -1.70 6.67 -17.83
N TYR A 135 -1.14 7.81 -18.28
CA TYR A 135 -0.40 7.88 -19.54
C TYR A 135 0.92 7.11 -19.50
N ILE A 136 1.61 7.04 -18.35
CA ILE A 136 2.77 6.15 -18.18
C ILE A 136 2.37 4.70 -18.45
N ARG A 137 1.28 4.22 -17.85
CA ARG A 137 0.78 2.84 -18.04
C ARG A 137 0.37 2.55 -19.49
N LYS A 138 -0.01 3.59 -20.25
CA LYS A 138 -0.33 3.49 -21.69
C LYS A 138 0.89 3.69 -22.60
N GLY A 139 2.10 3.83 -22.06
CA GLY A 139 3.31 4.07 -22.84
C GLY A 139 3.41 5.46 -23.47
N ARG A 140 2.52 6.40 -23.11
CA ARG A 140 2.50 7.76 -23.67
C ARG A 140 3.31 8.71 -22.78
N PHE A 141 4.61 8.47 -22.69
CA PHE A 141 5.50 9.11 -21.73
C PHE A 141 5.61 10.64 -21.90
N HIS A 142 5.64 11.15 -23.14
CA HIS A 142 5.65 12.60 -23.38
C HIS A 142 4.37 13.29 -22.90
N LYS A 143 3.21 12.65 -23.10
CA LYS A 143 1.95 13.20 -22.59
C LYS A 143 1.89 13.12 -21.07
N ALA A 144 2.36 12.02 -20.48
CA ALA A 144 2.48 11.86 -19.03
C ALA A 144 3.35 12.98 -18.41
N GLU A 145 4.49 13.30 -19.03
CA GLU A 145 5.40 14.32 -18.55
C GLU A 145 4.72 15.68 -18.42
N GLN A 146 3.86 16.08 -19.37
CA GLN A 146 3.16 17.38 -19.32
C GLN A 146 2.30 17.53 -18.07
N TYR A 147 1.50 16.52 -17.75
CA TYR A 147 0.67 16.51 -16.55
C TYR A 147 1.52 16.47 -15.27
N LEU A 148 2.52 15.60 -15.24
CA LEU A 148 3.37 15.44 -14.06
C LEU A 148 4.23 16.68 -13.78
N LEU A 149 4.69 17.38 -14.82
CA LEU A 149 5.36 18.68 -14.67
C LEU A 149 4.44 19.71 -14.04
N THR A 150 3.17 19.77 -14.45
CA THR A 150 2.17 20.67 -13.85
C THR A 150 1.96 20.34 -12.38
N ALA A 151 1.78 19.06 -12.03
CA ALA A 151 1.65 18.61 -10.65
C ALA A 151 2.87 18.98 -9.80
N VAL A 152 4.07 18.69 -10.28
CA VAL A 152 5.32 18.98 -9.55
C VAL A 152 5.55 20.48 -9.39
N LYS A 153 5.35 21.28 -10.44
CA LYS A 153 5.48 22.75 -10.37
C LYS A 153 4.52 23.35 -9.35
N THR A 154 3.26 22.91 -9.35
CA THR A 154 2.26 23.40 -8.42
C THR A 154 2.60 23.01 -6.98
N LEU A 155 3.00 21.77 -6.78
CA LEU A 155 3.38 21.23 -5.47
C LEU A 155 4.59 21.98 -4.89
N GLN A 156 5.62 22.25 -5.72
CA GLN A 156 6.84 22.93 -5.31
C GLN A 156 6.70 24.46 -5.18
N LYS A 157 5.65 25.06 -5.75
CA LYS A 157 5.44 26.52 -5.65
C LYS A 157 5.28 27.00 -4.21
N ARG A 158 4.57 26.22 -3.37
CA ARG A 158 4.33 26.55 -1.95
C ARG A 158 5.41 26.00 -1.04
N ASN A 159 5.96 24.86 -1.38
CA ASN A 159 7.01 24.19 -0.61
C ASN A 159 8.01 23.54 -1.58
N PRO A 160 9.24 24.07 -1.72
CA PRO A 160 10.27 23.47 -2.57
C PRO A 160 10.54 22.00 -2.22
N ASN A 161 10.20 21.63 -1.00
CA ASN A 161 10.40 20.28 -0.44
C ASN A 161 9.07 19.70 0.05
N PRO A 162 8.08 19.40 -0.83
CA PRO A 162 6.75 18.96 -0.43
C PRO A 162 6.78 17.59 0.25
N TYR A 163 5.86 17.32 1.16
CA TYR A 163 5.75 16.02 1.84
C TYR A 163 5.41 14.89 0.87
N ASP A 164 4.52 15.16 -0.08
CA ASP A 164 4.15 14.20 -1.12
C ASP A 164 5.22 14.11 -2.19
N GLY A 165 5.85 12.96 -2.32
CA GLY A 165 6.87 12.66 -3.32
C GLY A 165 6.35 11.92 -4.56
N GLU A 166 5.09 11.51 -4.59
CA GLU A 166 4.57 10.67 -5.66
C GLU A 166 4.62 11.34 -7.04
N PRO A 167 4.19 12.60 -7.23
CA PRO A 167 4.28 13.26 -8.53
C PRO A 167 5.72 13.40 -9.03
N ILE A 168 6.68 13.63 -8.13
CA ILE A 168 8.10 13.75 -8.48
C ILE A 168 8.66 12.39 -8.91
N TYR A 169 8.28 11.31 -8.21
CA TYR A 169 8.65 9.95 -8.57
C TYR A 169 8.08 9.55 -9.93
N ASN A 170 6.79 9.79 -10.17
CA ASN A 170 6.13 9.48 -11.43
C ASN A 170 6.72 10.28 -12.60
N LEU A 171 7.09 11.54 -12.39
CA LEU A 171 7.83 12.32 -13.38
C LEU A 171 9.20 11.69 -13.68
N GLY A 172 9.92 11.24 -12.67
CA GLY A 172 11.16 10.49 -12.84
C GLY A 172 10.97 9.24 -13.70
N LEU A 173 9.89 8.48 -13.49
CA LEU A 173 9.57 7.31 -14.31
C LEU A 173 9.26 7.71 -15.77
N ALA A 174 8.48 8.75 -16.00
CA ALA A 174 8.16 9.21 -17.34
C ALA A 174 9.42 9.62 -18.10
N LEU A 175 10.37 10.31 -17.46
CA LEU A 175 11.66 10.68 -18.02
C LEU A 175 12.56 9.47 -18.29
N LYS A 176 12.58 8.49 -17.36
CA LYS A 176 13.32 7.24 -17.52
C LYS A 176 12.90 6.50 -18.80
N TYR A 177 11.60 6.35 -19.01
CA TYR A 177 11.08 5.66 -20.19
C TYR A 177 11.26 6.44 -21.50
N GLN A 178 11.61 7.71 -21.42
CA GLN A 178 12.03 8.53 -22.56
C GLN A 178 13.57 8.47 -22.80
N GLY A 179 14.33 7.73 -21.99
CA GLY A 179 15.79 7.67 -22.08
C GLY A 179 16.53 8.85 -21.44
N ARG A 180 15.82 9.76 -20.78
CA ARG A 180 16.40 10.98 -20.15
C ARG A 180 16.92 10.70 -18.75
N TYR A 181 17.94 9.84 -18.65
CA TYR A 181 18.41 9.27 -17.38
C TYR A 181 19.01 10.28 -16.40
N ASN A 182 19.68 11.35 -16.89
CA ASN A 182 20.27 12.38 -16.01
C ASN A 182 19.17 13.14 -15.25
N GLU A 183 18.10 13.53 -15.93
CA GLU A 183 16.95 14.22 -15.33
C GLU A 183 16.18 13.28 -14.39
N THR A 184 16.07 12.02 -14.78
CA THR A 184 15.51 10.96 -13.92
C THR A 184 16.28 10.85 -12.60
N ALA A 185 17.61 10.79 -12.66
CA ALA A 185 18.46 10.67 -11.47
C ALA A 185 18.24 11.85 -10.52
N MET A 186 18.18 13.08 -11.04
CA MET A 186 17.89 14.27 -10.22
C MET A 186 16.55 14.16 -9.49
N ARG A 187 15.48 13.75 -10.19
CA ARG A 187 14.14 13.64 -9.59
C ARG A 187 14.06 12.54 -8.54
N LEU A 188 14.61 11.37 -8.85
CA LEU A 188 14.60 10.24 -7.92
C LEU A 188 15.48 10.49 -6.69
N THR A 189 16.63 11.16 -6.85
CA THR A 189 17.47 11.56 -5.72
C THR A 189 16.74 12.49 -4.77
N THR A 190 15.96 13.45 -5.30
CA THR A 190 15.14 14.36 -4.48
C THR A 190 14.14 13.57 -3.62
N VAL A 191 13.48 12.55 -4.17
CA VAL A 191 12.54 11.69 -3.43
C VAL A 191 13.26 10.83 -2.39
N SER A 192 14.40 10.25 -2.75
CA SER A 192 15.18 9.37 -1.87
C SER A 192 15.75 10.10 -0.66
N ILE A 193 16.26 11.32 -0.84
CA ILE A 193 16.76 12.17 0.26
C ILE A 193 15.63 12.48 1.23
N LYS A 194 14.42 12.69 0.74
CA LYS A 194 13.24 12.92 1.57
C LYS A 194 12.85 11.71 2.41
N LEU A 195 12.72 10.56 1.74
CA LEU A 195 12.41 9.30 2.44
C LEU A 195 13.46 9.00 3.50
N ALA A 196 14.74 9.19 3.18
CA ALA A 196 15.83 9.06 4.15
C ALA A 196 15.70 10.06 5.31
N GLY A 197 15.39 11.32 5.05
CA GLY A 197 15.22 12.34 6.09
C GLY A 197 14.04 12.06 7.02
N MET A 198 12.95 11.50 6.50
CA MET A 198 11.78 11.09 7.30
C MET A 198 12.04 9.86 8.16
N LEU A 199 12.89 8.95 7.69
CA LEU A 199 13.24 7.71 8.37
C LEU A 199 14.42 7.90 9.34
N LEU A 200 15.36 8.82 9.06
CA LEU A 200 16.50 9.15 9.92
C LEU A 200 16.11 9.74 11.29
N GLY A 201 14.88 10.27 11.41
CA GLY A 201 14.32 10.60 12.72
C GLY A 201 14.05 9.37 13.62
N ARG A 202 14.17 8.16 13.08
CA ARG A 202 13.85 6.90 13.78
C ARG A 202 14.88 5.76 13.70
N MET A 203 15.87 5.77 12.77
CA MET A 203 16.86 4.67 12.68
C MET A 203 18.19 5.09 12.03
N PRO A 204 19.35 4.74 12.63
CA PRO A 204 20.69 5.07 12.11
C PRO A 204 21.15 4.27 10.89
N ASP A 205 20.46 3.18 10.52
CA ASP A 205 20.92 2.24 9.48
C ASP A 205 20.55 2.60 8.02
N ILE A 206 19.87 3.69 7.81
CA ILE A 206 19.37 4.10 6.49
C ILE A 206 20.43 4.77 5.62
N LEU A 207 21.53 5.21 6.20
CA LEU A 207 22.71 5.64 5.45
C LEU A 207 23.27 4.51 4.57
N LEU A 208 23.08 3.24 4.96
CA LEU A 208 23.48 2.07 4.18
C LEU A 208 22.62 1.88 2.93
N VAL A 209 21.30 2.08 3.01
CA VAL A 209 20.35 1.95 1.89
C VAL A 209 20.58 3.07 0.86
N HIS A 210 20.90 4.28 1.31
CA HIS A 210 21.24 5.40 0.44
C HIS A 210 22.54 5.16 -0.32
N ARG A 211 23.58 4.62 0.33
CA ARG A 211 24.82 4.19 -0.31
C ARG A 211 24.58 3.06 -1.31
N PHE A 212 23.71 2.12 -1.00
CA PHE A 212 23.38 0.99 -1.87
C PHE A 212 22.61 1.43 -3.13
N LEU A 213 21.65 2.37 -2.99
CA LEU A 213 20.92 2.95 -4.12
C LEU A 213 21.82 3.81 -5.01
N LEU A 214 22.71 4.62 -4.43
CA LEU A 214 23.69 5.40 -5.19
C LEU A 214 24.72 4.52 -5.88
N CYS A 215 25.22 3.45 -5.24
CA CYS A 215 26.10 2.46 -5.88
C CYS A 215 25.38 1.72 -7.01
N LYS A 216 24.12 1.35 -6.85
CA LYS A 216 23.37 0.62 -7.89
C LYS A 216 23.09 1.49 -9.13
N THR A 217 22.80 2.77 -8.95
CA THR A 217 22.60 3.73 -10.06
C THR A 217 23.95 4.08 -10.74
N ALA A 218 25.03 4.26 -9.97
CA ALA A 218 26.36 4.46 -10.51
C ALA A 218 26.88 3.23 -11.25
N TRP A 219 26.59 2.02 -10.75
CA TRP A 219 26.96 0.76 -11.39
C TRP A 219 26.17 0.52 -12.69
N GLN A 220 24.88 0.82 -12.70
CA GLN A 220 24.06 0.75 -13.93
C GLN A 220 24.50 1.77 -14.99
N MET A 221 24.89 2.98 -14.58
CA MET A 221 25.45 3.98 -15.51
C MET A 221 26.84 3.57 -16.05
N HIS A 222 27.65 2.91 -15.25
CA HIS A 222 28.95 2.41 -15.70
C HIS A 222 28.80 1.25 -16.70
N TRP A 223 27.89 0.32 -16.46
CA TRP A 223 27.57 -0.77 -17.39
C TRP A 223 26.97 -0.28 -18.70
N MET A 224 26.07 0.70 -18.70
CA MET A 224 25.55 1.29 -19.92
C MET A 224 26.62 1.99 -20.77
N LYS A 225 27.60 2.63 -20.17
CA LYS A 225 28.75 3.22 -20.89
C LYS A 225 29.66 2.17 -21.53
N LEU A 226 29.67 0.94 -21.04
CA LEU A 226 30.45 -0.17 -21.60
C LEU A 226 29.75 -0.88 -22.74
N ILE A 227 28.41 -0.82 -22.81
CA ILE A 227 27.61 -1.45 -23.88
C ILE A 227 27.43 -0.50 -25.08
N THR A 228 27.63 0.80 -24.92
CA THR A 228 27.50 1.81 -25.96
C THR A 228 28.84 2.24 -26.59
N ARG A 229 29.90 1.49 -26.31
CA ARG A 229 31.19 1.51 -27.03
C ARG A 229 31.33 0.20 -27.83
#